data_55693d491d12f227d79f9552c4268c46
#
_entry.id   55693d491d12f227d79f9552c4268c46
#
_cell.length_a   1.000
_cell.length_b   1.000
_cell.length_c   1.000
_cell.angle_alpha   90.00
_cell.angle_beta   90.00
_cell.angle_gamma   90.00
#
_symmetry.space_group_name_H-M   'P 1'
#
loop_
_entity.id
_entity.type
_entity.pdbx_description
1 polymer ?
#
loop_
_entity_poly.entity_id
_entity_poly.type
_entity_poly.pdbx_seq_one_letter_code
_entity_poly.pdbx_strand_id
1 'polypeptide(L)'
;MGGILHGGAIFSLLDSAAAFAVLTLLEPGSNTVTVDLTVHFLRPVSAGRIEATARVLRRGRRVAILSVEASDQTGALVATATTTYLVRS
;
A
#
# COMPACT_ATOMS: atom_id res chain seq x y z
N MET A 1 -3.16 14.49 18.69
CA MET A 1 -3.20 15.25 17.42
C MET A 1 -2.25 14.68 16.38
N GLY A 2 -0.97 14.54 16.74
CA GLY A 2 0.00 13.98 15.82
C GLY A 2 -0.36 12.61 15.30
N GLY A 3 -0.98 11.75 16.13
CA GLY A 3 -1.36 10.41 15.73
C GLY A 3 -2.36 10.37 14.57
N ILE A 4 -3.31 11.32 14.54
CA ILE A 4 -4.30 11.40 13.47
C ILE A 4 -3.64 11.80 12.15
N LEU A 5 -2.76 12.80 12.20
CA LEU A 5 -2.03 13.25 11.01
C LEU A 5 -1.12 12.15 10.48
N HIS A 6 -0.43 11.44 11.37
CA HIS A 6 0.45 10.35 10.99
C HIS A 6 -0.34 9.18 10.38
N GLY A 7 -1.55 8.92 10.90
CA GLY A 7 -2.40 7.88 10.33
C GLY A 7 -2.76 8.17 8.87
N GLY A 8 -3.14 9.43 8.57
CA GLY A 8 -3.43 9.83 7.20
C GLY A 8 -2.21 9.75 6.29
N ALA A 9 -1.05 10.16 6.80
CA ALA A 9 0.19 10.09 6.03
C ALA A 9 0.58 8.64 5.75
N ILE A 10 0.41 7.74 6.72
CA ILE A 10 0.70 6.33 6.53
C ILE A 10 -0.24 5.71 5.52
N PHE A 11 -1.54 6.04 5.61
CA PHE A 11 -2.51 5.58 4.62
C PHE A 11 -2.09 5.97 3.20
N SER A 12 -1.72 7.24 3.00
CA SER A 12 -1.28 7.73 1.70
C SER A 12 -0.02 7.03 1.22
N LEU A 13 0.91 6.77 2.13
CA LEU A 13 2.15 6.07 1.79
C LEU A 13 1.86 4.63 1.34
N LEU A 14 0.98 3.92 2.04
CA LEU A 14 0.60 2.56 1.69
C LEU A 14 -0.09 2.52 0.33
N ASP A 15 -1.01 3.45 0.09
CA ASP A 15 -1.73 3.56 -1.17
C ASP A 15 -0.77 3.85 -2.32
N SER A 16 0.15 4.78 -2.13
CA SER A 16 1.13 5.13 -3.16
C SER A 16 2.09 3.98 -3.45
N ALA A 17 2.56 3.28 -2.42
CA ALA A 17 3.47 2.15 -2.61
C ALA A 17 2.79 1.05 -3.41
N ALA A 18 1.52 0.76 -3.13
CA ALA A 18 0.76 -0.23 -3.88
C ALA A 18 0.57 0.20 -5.33
N ALA A 19 0.24 1.48 -5.55
CA ALA A 19 0.05 2.02 -6.89
C ALA A 19 1.33 1.91 -7.73
N PHE A 20 2.48 2.27 -7.16
CA PHE A 20 3.74 2.11 -7.87
C PHE A 20 4.04 0.65 -8.19
N ALA A 21 3.78 -0.24 -7.25
CA ALA A 21 4.04 -1.66 -7.47
C ALA A 21 3.17 -2.23 -8.58
N VAL A 22 1.88 -1.87 -8.61
CA VAL A 22 0.99 -2.41 -9.64
C VAL A 22 1.33 -1.84 -11.02
N LEU A 23 1.81 -0.60 -11.10
CA LEU A 23 2.21 -0.02 -12.37
C LEU A 23 3.34 -0.81 -13.03
N THR A 24 4.21 -1.43 -12.24
CA THR A 24 5.30 -2.24 -12.79
C THR A 24 4.80 -3.54 -13.42
N LEU A 25 3.56 -3.93 -13.16
CA LEU A 25 2.97 -5.17 -13.67
C LEU A 25 2.15 -4.95 -14.92
N LEU A 26 1.95 -3.70 -15.33
CA LEU A 26 1.04 -3.38 -16.42
C LEU A 26 1.75 -3.41 -17.75
N GLU A 27 1.02 -3.88 -18.76
CA GLU A 27 1.42 -3.74 -20.15
C GLU A 27 1.16 -2.33 -20.63
N PRO A 28 1.94 -1.81 -21.60
CA PRO A 28 1.68 -0.50 -22.17
C PRO A 28 0.22 -0.39 -22.65
N GLY A 29 -0.42 0.74 -22.32
CA GLY A 29 -1.81 0.98 -22.71
C GLY A 29 -2.83 0.43 -21.73
N SER A 30 -2.41 -0.31 -20.70
CA SER A 30 -3.29 -0.81 -19.67
C SER A 30 -3.45 0.22 -18.56
N ASN A 31 -4.54 0.11 -17.82
CA ASN A 31 -4.74 0.90 -16.62
C ASN A 31 -5.39 0.05 -15.52
N THR A 32 -5.51 0.62 -14.36
CA THR A 32 -6.11 -0.08 -13.21
C THR A 32 -7.15 0.79 -12.53
N VAL A 33 -8.06 0.09 -11.85
CA VAL A 33 -9.02 0.72 -10.95
C VAL A 33 -8.87 0.03 -9.60
N THR A 34 -8.76 0.81 -8.54
CA THR A 34 -8.73 0.26 -7.19
C THR A 34 -10.11 -0.26 -6.82
N VAL A 35 -10.19 -1.52 -6.48
CA VAL A 35 -11.46 -2.13 -6.04
C VAL A 35 -11.63 -1.91 -4.55
N ASP A 36 -10.59 -2.16 -3.79
CA ASP A 36 -10.62 -1.95 -2.36
C ASP A 36 -9.21 -1.67 -1.84
N LEU A 37 -9.16 -1.12 -0.64
CA LEU A 37 -7.92 -0.92 0.10
C LEU A 37 -8.28 -1.00 1.58
N THR A 38 -7.78 -2.04 2.25
CA THR A 38 -8.03 -2.24 3.67
C THR A 38 -6.72 -2.01 4.42
N VAL A 39 -6.75 -1.13 5.40
CA VAL A 39 -5.57 -0.76 6.18
C VAL A 39 -5.79 -1.12 7.64
N HIS A 40 -4.77 -1.73 8.24
CA HIS A 40 -4.75 -2.02 9.67
C HIS A 40 -3.60 -1.24 10.29
N PHE A 41 -3.93 -0.34 11.21
CA PHE A 41 -2.93 0.39 11.97
C PHE A 41 -2.61 -0.41 13.23
N LEU A 42 -1.35 -0.81 13.38
CA LEU A 42 -0.94 -1.74 14.42
C LEU A 42 -0.37 -1.03 15.65
N ARG A 43 0.26 0.11 15.44
CA ARG A 43 0.81 0.90 16.52
C ARG A 43 0.94 2.35 16.11
N PRO A 44 0.87 3.29 17.06
CA PRO A 44 1.02 4.71 16.75
C PRO A 44 2.44 5.03 16.34
N VAL A 45 2.56 6.05 15.49
CA VAL A 45 3.84 6.59 15.06
C VAL A 45 3.86 8.06 15.44
N SER A 46 4.82 8.46 16.24
CA SER A 46 4.91 9.83 16.69
C SER A 46 5.88 10.67 15.86
N ALA A 47 6.97 10.07 15.41
CA ALA A 47 7.99 10.77 14.64
C ALA A 47 8.90 9.76 13.99
N GLY A 48 9.71 10.23 13.04
CA GLY A 48 10.75 9.43 12.44
C GLY A 48 10.41 9.00 11.02
N ARG A 49 11.21 8.10 10.50
CA ARG A 49 11.09 7.63 9.15
C ARG A 49 10.16 6.42 9.08
N ILE A 50 9.31 6.40 8.06
CA ILE A 50 8.45 5.26 7.77
C ILE A 50 8.83 4.75 6.38
N GLU A 51 8.98 3.45 6.26
CA GLU A 51 9.22 2.79 4.98
C GLU A 51 8.05 1.89 4.65
N ALA A 52 7.59 1.94 3.42
CA ALA A 52 6.55 1.06 2.93
C ALA A 52 7.12 0.10 1.91
N THR A 53 6.75 -1.17 2.01
CA THR A 53 7.16 -2.21 1.08
C THR A 53 5.92 -2.90 0.55
N ALA A 54 5.76 -2.91 -0.76
CA ALA A 54 4.66 -3.58 -1.41
C ALA A 54 5.08 -4.94 -1.91
N ARG A 55 4.18 -5.91 -1.80
CA ARG A 55 4.42 -7.27 -2.27
C ARG A 55 3.21 -7.70 -3.09
N VAL A 56 3.47 -8.26 -4.27
CA VAL A 56 2.40 -8.80 -5.11
C VAL A 56 2.04 -10.18 -4.58
N LEU A 57 0.78 -10.33 -4.13
CA LEU A 57 0.27 -11.61 -3.66
C LEU A 57 -0.25 -12.44 -4.81
N ARG A 58 -0.88 -11.78 -5.77
CA ARG A 58 -1.44 -12.47 -6.92
C ARG A 58 -1.50 -11.51 -8.10
N ARG A 59 -1.09 -11.97 -9.25
CA ARG A 59 -1.25 -11.25 -10.51
C ARG A 59 -2.02 -12.14 -11.46
N GLY A 60 -3.35 -11.97 -11.45
CA GLY A 60 -4.20 -12.65 -12.40
C GLY A 60 -4.33 -11.84 -13.68
N ARG A 61 -5.14 -12.32 -14.61
CA ARG A 61 -5.34 -11.66 -15.89
C ARG A 61 -5.99 -10.28 -15.72
N ARG A 62 -6.98 -10.20 -14.83
CA ARG A 62 -7.77 -8.98 -14.63
C ARG A 62 -7.69 -8.44 -13.21
N VAL A 63 -7.06 -9.15 -12.31
CA VAL A 63 -7.03 -8.78 -10.90
C VAL A 63 -5.60 -8.88 -10.40
N ALA A 64 -5.18 -7.86 -9.70
CA ALA A 64 -3.91 -7.87 -8.97
C ALA A 64 -4.21 -7.63 -7.50
N ILE A 65 -3.63 -8.45 -6.63
CA ILE A 65 -3.77 -8.33 -5.19
C ILE A 65 -2.39 -8.10 -4.60
N LEU A 66 -2.26 -7.04 -3.82
CA LEU A 66 -0.99 -6.67 -3.22
C LEU A 66 -1.16 -6.50 -1.73
N SER A 67 -0.11 -6.81 -0.99
CA SER A 67 0.00 -6.41 0.40
C SER A 67 1.07 -5.34 0.52
N VAL A 68 0.89 -4.44 1.47
CA VAL A 68 1.87 -3.39 1.76
C VAL A 68 2.09 -3.37 3.26
N GLU A 69 3.34 -3.23 3.65
CA GLU A 69 3.71 -3.11 5.05
C GLU A 69 4.44 -1.80 5.25
N ALA A 70 4.09 -1.08 6.32
CA ALA A 70 4.80 0.11 6.73
C ALA A 70 5.52 -0.17 8.03
N SER A 71 6.81 0.13 8.07
CA SER A 71 7.64 -0.06 9.25
C SER A 71 8.31 1.25 9.64
N ASP A 72 8.57 1.41 10.94
CA ASP A 72 9.28 2.58 11.42
C ASP A 72 10.79 2.39 11.28
N GLN A 73 11.55 3.39 11.73
CA GLN A 73 13.00 3.38 11.60
C GLN A 73 13.69 2.29 12.40
N THR A 74 12.98 1.68 13.35
CA THR A 74 13.52 0.55 14.13
C THR A 74 13.22 -0.79 13.49
N GLY A 75 12.45 -0.79 12.42
CA GLY A 75 12.00 -2.02 11.77
C GLY A 75 10.70 -2.56 12.33
N ALA A 76 10.08 -1.88 13.29
CA ALA A 76 8.81 -2.32 13.86
C ALA A 76 7.67 -2.06 12.88
N LEU A 77 6.82 -3.04 12.68
CA LEU A 77 5.67 -2.93 11.79
C LEU A 77 4.63 -2.03 12.43
N VAL A 78 4.23 -0.98 11.72
CA VAL A 78 3.26 0.00 12.23
C VAL A 78 1.92 -0.07 11.54
N ALA A 79 1.88 -0.56 10.31
CA ALA A 79 0.62 -0.71 9.59
C ALA A 79 0.77 -1.75 8.49
N THR A 80 -0.35 -2.36 8.12
CA THR A 80 -0.42 -3.26 6.97
C THR A 80 -1.61 -2.87 6.13
N ALA A 81 -1.55 -3.20 4.85
CA ALA A 81 -2.67 -2.98 3.95
C ALA A 81 -2.77 -4.13 2.96
N THR A 82 -3.98 -4.39 2.53
CA THR A 82 -4.25 -5.29 1.40
C THR A 82 -5.09 -4.52 0.42
N THR A 83 -4.71 -4.55 -0.84
CA THR A 83 -5.43 -3.83 -1.88
C THR A 83 -5.65 -4.73 -3.09
N THR A 84 -6.79 -4.52 -3.73
CA THR A 84 -7.16 -5.24 -4.94
C THR A 84 -7.36 -4.24 -6.07
N TYR A 85 -6.73 -4.51 -7.19
CA TYR A 85 -6.85 -3.69 -8.40
C TYR A 85 -7.50 -4.52 -9.49
N LEU A 86 -8.38 -3.87 -10.24
CA LEU A 86 -8.90 -4.43 -11.48
C LEU A 86 -8.04 -3.89 -12.62
N VAL A 87 -7.47 -4.80 -13.40
CA VAL A 87 -6.60 -4.44 -14.53
C VAL A 87 -7.44 -4.38 -15.80
N ARG A 88 -7.31 -3.29 -16.52
CA ARG A 88 -8.05 -3.04 -17.76
C ARG A 88 -7.06 -2.76 -18.89
N SER A 89 -7.26 -3.41 -19.99
CA SER A 89 -6.42 -3.23 -21.17
C SER A 89 -7.09 -2.40 -22.24
#